data_7dffb3a376b58f72bbdd0ef8778ccbe4
#
_entry.id   7dffb3a376b58f72bbdd0ef8778ccbe4
#
_cell.length_a   1.000
_cell.length_b   1.000
_cell.length_c   1.000
_cell.angle_alpha   90.00
_cell.angle_beta   90.00
_cell.angle_gamma   90.00
#
_symmetry.space_group_name_H-M   'P 1'
#
loop_
_entity.id
_entity.type
_entity.pdbx_description
1 polymer ?
#
loop_
_entity_poly.entity_id
_entity_poly.type
_entity_poly.pdbx_seq_one_letter_code
_entity_poly.pdbx_strand_id
1 'polypeptide(L)'
;MERNPGATPLLVRKGVRRGCVANELSRPGRRAVMMGLGAAAALIPGAHAAGGLARLTLWPDLPPGGGGPSGPQVEDGSGAVSNVSTPVLEVFLPQKPSGAAVLVAGGGGYRRIGLVKEAYPAAYLLASQGITAFVLTYRLPSENWADGPVVAMQDGQRALRVIRANAERFGLDPGRIGVMGFSAGGHLCGMVAARSTFRAYTPVDAVDELSARPDFAALIYPVVSLQPPFDTTNTRRSLVGETPPPEARAAWSLHTHVGPDCPSIFLVQADDDRVVNPQQSRILDEACRGAKVMVEYHRFAVGGHGFGIGSAEASVALWPRLYRLWLTSLSVMR
;
A
#
# COMPACT_ATOMS: atom_id res chain seq x y z
N MET A 1 54.93 28.25 -27.46
CA MET A 1 55.96 28.39 -26.44
C MET A 1 55.40 27.68 -25.22
N GLU A 2 55.85 26.66 -25.03
CA GLU A 2 56.85 25.73 -24.45
C GLU A 2 56.19 24.96 -23.33
N ARG A 3 55.93 23.70 -23.57
CA ARG A 3 56.67 22.45 -23.31
C ARG A 3 56.69 22.04 -21.86
N ASN A 4 56.06 20.92 -21.67
CA ASN A 4 56.33 19.78 -20.78
C ASN A 4 57.85 19.53 -20.61
N PRO A 5 58.42 18.73 -19.68
CA PRO A 5 57.97 17.41 -19.23
C PRO A 5 58.49 16.96 -17.83
N GLY A 6 58.10 15.70 -17.48
CA GLY A 6 58.87 14.91 -16.51
C GLY A 6 58.06 13.85 -15.82
N ALA A 7 58.00 12.86 -16.33
CA ALA A 7 57.97 11.41 -16.46
C ALA A 7 59.00 10.68 -15.56
N THR A 8 58.50 9.67 -14.82
CA THR A 8 58.85 8.24 -14.68
C THR A 8 60.09 7.88 -13.79
N PRO A 9 60.32 6.61 -13.50
CA PRO A 9 59.61 5.62 -12.63
C PRO A 9 60.61 4.81 -11.75
N LEU A 10 60.22 3.60 -11.37
CA LEU A 10 61.02 2.45 -10.85
C LEU A 10 61.12 2.33 -9.31
N LEU A 11 60.98 1.15 -8.72
CA LEU A 11 61.54 -0.16 -9.04
C LEU A 11 60.86 -1.29 -8.19
N VAL A 12 60.67 -2.37 -8.85
CA VAL A 12 60.40 -3.74 -8.40
C VAL A 12 61.55 -4.26 -7.51
N ARG A 13 61.23 -5.07 -6.46
CA ARG A 13 62.10 -6.19 -6.07
C ARG A 13 61.29 -7.42 -5.64
N LYS A 14 61.68 -8.49 -6.32
CA LYS A 14 61.30 -9.90 -6.16
C LYS A 14 62.10 -10.57 -5.01
N GLY A 15 61.47 -11.62 -4.48
CA GLY A 15 62.14 -12.87 -4.16
C GLY A 15 62.39 -13.07 -2.66
N VAL A 16 62.03 -14.22 -2.08
CA VAL A 16 62.70 -15.54 -2.24
C VAL A 16 61.88 -16.60 -1.50
N ARG A 17 61.78 -17.78 -2.10
CA ARG A 17 61.25 -19.05 -1.55
C ARG A 17 62.23 -19.70 -0.57
N ARG A 18 61.69 -20.55 0.30
CA ARG A 18 62.19 -21.89 0.80
C ARG A 18 61.47 -22.17 2.11
N GLY A 19 61.00 -23.35 2.44
CA GLY A 19 61.16 -24.70 1.97
C GLY A 19 60.62 -25.66 3.03
N CYS A 20 60.12 -26.79 2.60
CA CYS A 20 59.54 -27.93 3.33
C CYS A 20 60.33 -28.36 4.56
N VAL A 21 59.65 -28.95 5.57
CA VAL A 21 59.93 -30.34 6.03
C VAL A 21 58.71 -30.90 6.74
N ALA A 22 58.31 -32.08 6.30
CA ALA A 22 57.33 -32.96 6.92
C ALA A 22 57.98 -33.71 8.12
N ASN A 23 57.20 -34.01 9.12
CA ASN A 23 57.44 -35.21 9.92
C ASN A 23 56.16 -35.79 10.46
N GLU A 24 55.87 -37.01 10.02
CA GLU A 24 54.92 -37.93 10.61
C GLU A 24 55.42 -38.40 11.99
N LEU A 25 54.52 -38.66 12.92
CA LEU A 25 54.54 -39.88 13.74
C LEU A 25 53.32 -39.97 14.72
N SER A 26 52.60 -41.04 14.49
CA SER A 26 51.91 -41.95 15.45
C SER A 26 50.76 -41.49 16.33
N ARG A 27 49.61 -42.17 16.13
CA ARG A 27 48.48 -42.40 17.08
C ARG A 27 48.89 -43.16 18.33
N PRO A 28 48.18 -43.04 19.49
CA PRO A 28 47.00 -43.88 19.68
C PRO A 28 45.84 -43.18 20.43
N GLY A 29 44.67 -43.78 20.28
CA GLY A 29 43.35 -43.33 20.64
C GLY A 29 43.06 -43.16 22.14
N ARG A 30 42.11 -42.28 22.38
CA ARG A 30 41.23 -42.31 23.55
C ARG A 30 39.85 -41.75 23.16
N ARG A 31 38.84 -42.56 23.51
CA ARG A 31 37.42 -42.23 23.44
C ARG A 31 37.16 -40.89 24.11
N ALA A 32 36.70 -39.87 23.38
CA ALA A 32 36.10 -38.67 23.92
C ALA A 32 34.59 -38.76 23.69
N VAL A 33 33.86 -38.77 24.79
CA VAL A 33 32.42 -38.68 24.89
C VAL A 33 32.00 -37.33 24.29
N MET A 34 31.26 -37.36 23.21
CA MET A 34 30.58 -36.17 22.68
C MET A 34 29.39 -35.87 23.61
N MET A 35 29.54 -34.91 24.50
CA MET A 35 28.38 -34.19 25.03
C MET A 35 27.87 -33.22 23.93
N GLY A 36 26.78 -33.60 23.30
CA GLY A 36 26.07 -32.76 22.39
C GLY A 36 25.46 -31.59 23.14
N LEU A 37 25.99 -30.39 22.95
CA LEU A 37 25.26 -29.16 23.20
C LEU A 37 24.18 -29.06 22.13
N GLY A 38 22.99 -29.53 22.47
CA GLY A 38 21.78 -29.29 21.71
C GLY A 38 21.49 -27.80 21.73
N ALA A 39 21.79 -27.09 20.62
CA ALA A 39 21.19 -25.82 20.37
C ALA A 39 19.68 -26.06 20.22
N ALA A 40 18.92 -25.71 21.25
CA ALA A 40 17.49 -25.66 21.20
C ALA A 40 17.16 -24.51 20.23
N ALA A 41 16.97 -24.87 18.96
CA ALA A 41 16.25 -24.01 18.02
C ALA A 41 14.85 -23.84 18.60
N ALA A 42 14.58 -22.66 19.13
CA ALA A 42 13.23 -22.26 19.48
C ALA A 42 12.38 -22.35 18.21
N LEU A 43 11.61 -23.42 18.10
CA LEU A 43 10.53 -23.55 17.14
C LEU A 43 9.55 -22.42 17.44
N ILE A 44 9.53 -21.39 16.61
CA ILE A 44 8.46 -20.44 16.54
C ILE A 44 7.22 -21.25 16.12
N PRO A 45 6.22 -21.44 16.99
CA PRO A 45 4.98 -22.10 16.59
C PRO A 45 4.15 -21.10 15.82
N GLY A 46 4.14 -21.21 14.51
CA GLY A 46 3.42 -20.30 13.63
C GLY A 46 3.48 -20.66 12.16
N ALA A 47 3.70 -21.96 11.85
CA ALA A 47 3.33 -22.47 10.55
C ALA A 47 1.80 -22.38 10.43
N HIS A 48 1.31 -21.32 9.83
CA HIS A 48 -0.07 -21.28 9.33
C HIS A 48 -0.20 -22.47 8.37
N ALA A 49 -1.09 -23.40 8.73
CA ALA A 49 -1.56 -24.41 7.82
C ALA A 49 -1.87 -23.73 6.48
N ALA A 50 -1.59 -24.42 5.38
CA ALA A 50 -1.90 -24.04 4.01
C ALA A 50 -3.42 -23.98 3.75
N GLY A 51 -4.11 -23.08 4.45
CA GLY A 51 -5.43 -22.58 4.12
C GLY A 51 -5.17 -21.28 3.36
N GLY A 52 -5.49 -21.25 2.05
CA GLY A 52 -5.38 -20.04 1.25
C GLY A 52 -6.11 -18.88 1.93
N LEU A 53 -5.61 -17.65 1.77
CA LEU A 53 -6.27 -16.45 2.25
C LEU A 53 -7.73 -16.48 1.80
N ALA A 54 -8.66 -16.20 2.71
CA ALA A 54 -10.08 -16.12 2.35
C ALA A 54 -10.25 -15.00 1.34
N ARG A 55 -10.96 -15.28 0.25
CA ARG A 55 -11.27 -14.28 -0.79
C ARG A 55 -12.78 -14.02 -0.81
N LEU A 56 -13.15 -12.77 -0.99
CA LEU A 56 -14.52 -12.35 -1.22
C LEU A 56 -14.62 -11.75 -2.63
N THR A 57 -15.61 -12.18 -3.40
CA THR A 57 -15.98 -11.53 -4.64
C THR A 57 -16.67 -10.20 -4.33
N LEU A 58 -16.39 -9.16 -5.11
CA LEU A 58 -17.06 -7.88 -4.93
C LEU A 58 -18.46 -7.90 -5.54
N TRP A 59 -18.59 -8.46 -6.71
CA TRP A 59 -19.80 -8.40 -7.53
C TRP A 59 -20.41 -9.78 -7.63
N PRO A 60 -21.76 -9.92 -7.54
CA PRO A 60 -22.42 -11.22 -7.67
C PRO A 60 -22.25 -11.81 -9.08
N ASP A 61 -22.20 -10.94 -10.08
CA ASP A 61 -22.04 -11.25 -11.50
C ASP A 61 -20.87 -10.42 -12.08
N LEU A 62 -20.94 -10.06 -13.36
CA LEU A 62 -19.99 -9.15 -13.98
C LEU A 62 -20.04 -7.77 -13.32
N PRO A 63 -18.88 -7.15 -13.05
CA PRO A 63 -18.84 -5.81 -12.49
C PRO A 63 -19.46 -4.80 -13.45
N PRO A 64 -20.12 -3.73 -12.96
CA PRO A 64 -20.64 -2.66 -13.80
C PRO A 64 -19.51 -1.97 -14.56
N GLY A 65 -19.84 -1.30 -15.68
CA GLY A 65 -18.87 -0.49 -16.40
C GLY A 65 -18.46 -1.01 -17.76
N GLY A 66 -18.73 -2.27 -18.08
CA GLY A 66 -18.51 -2.87 -19.40
C GLY A 66 -17.07 -2.76 -19.95
N GLY A 67 -16.74 -3.54 -20.96
CA GLY A 67 -15.38 -3.57 -21.53
C GLY A 67 -14.35 -4.15 -20.57
N GLY A 68 -13.15 -3.60 -20.56
CA GLY A 68 -12.06 -4.02 -19.71
C GLY A 68 -11.26 -5.21 -20.26
N PRO A 69 -10.25 -5.68 -19.50
CA PRO A 69 -9.37 -6.75 -19.93
C PRO A 69 -10.07 -8.11 -19.84
N SER A 70 -9.55 -9.08 -20.59
CA SER A 70 -9.95 -10.49 -20.55
C SER A 70 -8.77 -11.38 -20.16
N GLY A 71 -9.07 -12.61 -19.73
CA GLY A 71 -8.06 -13.57 -19.32
C GLY A 71 -7.57 -13.38 -17.88
N PRO A 72 -6.52 -14.11 -17.50
CA PRO A 72 -6.01 -14.11 -16.14
C PRO A 72 -5.31 -12.79 -15.79
N GLN A 73 -5.33 -12.48 -14.50
CA GLN A 73 -4.51 -11.40 -13.93
C GLN A 73 -3.03 -11.61 -14.26
N VAL A 74 -2.33 -10.53 -14.54
CA VAL A 74 -0.90 -10.53 -14.87
C VAL A 74 -0.14 -9.95 -13.68
N GLU A 75 0.84 -10.70 -13.19
CA GLU A 75 1.80 -10.24 -12.18
C GLU A 75 3.11 -9.86 -12.86
N ASP A 76 3.65 -8.69 -12.53
CA ASP A 76 4.99 -8.29 -12.96
C ASP A 76 6.07 -8.82 -11.99
N GLY A 77 7.35 -8.76 -12.40
CA GLY A 77 8.46 -9.26 -11.58
C GLY A 77 8.66 -8.54 -10.23
N SER A 78 7.85 -7.52 -9.92
CA SER A 78 7.85 -6.81 -8.63
C SER A 78 6.68 -7.23 -7.71
N GLY A 79 5.84 -8.16 -8.15
CA GLY A 79 4.62 -8.57 -7.45
C GLY A 79 3.49 -7.53 -7.52
N ALA A 80 3.54 -6.65 -8.52
CA ALA A 80 2.42 -5.79 -8.83
C ALA A 80 1.55 -6.43 -9.92
N VAL A 81 0.24 -6.22 -9.85
CA VAL A 81 -0.74 -6.90 -10.70
C VAL A 81 -1.49 -5.93 -11.61
N SER A 82 -1.84 -6.45 -12.78
CA SER A 82 -2.66 -5.80 -13.82
C SER A 82 -3.55 -6.83 -14.50
N ASN A 83 -4.27 -6.43 -15.54
CA ASN A 83 -5.26 -7.26 -16.21
C ASN A 83 -6.37 -7.73 -15.24
N VAL A 84 -6.91 -6.77 -14.48
CA VAL A 84 -7.89 -7.05 -13.43
C VAL A 84 -9.31 -7.05 -14.02
N SER A 85 -9.76 -8.19 -14.54
CA SER A 85 -11.15 -8.36 -15.02
C SER A 85 -12.14 -8.61 -13.88
N THR A 86 -11.70 -9.24 -12.80
CA THR A 86 -12.53 -9.61 -11.65
C THR A 86 -11.93 -9.03 -10.37
N PRO A 87 -12.50 -7.96 -9.81
CA PRO A 87 -12.04 -7.39 -8.56
C PRO A 87 -12.40 -8.28 -7.37
N VAL A 88 -11.48 -8.39 -6.40
CA VAL A 88 -11.63 -9.25 -5.22
C VAL A 88 -11.07 -8.60 -3.96
N LEU A 89 -11.52 -9.09 -2.80
CA LEU A 89 -10.93 -8.81 -1.50
C LEU A 89 -10.20 -10.04 -0.98
N GLU A 90 -8.95 -9.89 -0.59
CA GLU A 90 -8.20 -10.90 0.15
C GLU A 90 -8.22 -10.53 1.64
N VAL A 91 -8.54 -11.50 2.50
CA VAL A 91 -8.81 -11.25 3.92
C VAL A 91 -7.62 -11.68 4.78
N PHE A 92 -7.10 -10.76 5.56
CA PHE A 92 -6.00 -10.97 6.51
C PHE A 92 -6.55 -10.89 7.95
N LEU A 93 -6.72 -12.04 8.58
CA LEU A 93 -7.32 -12.12 9.91
C LEU A 93 -6.25 -11.94 11.00
N PRO A 94 -6.49 -11.13 12.01
CA PRO A 94 -5.64 -11.04 13.19
C PRO A 94 -5.82 -12.26 14.12
N GLN A 95 -4.79 -12.61 14.87
CA GLN A 95 -4.90 -13.67 15.89
C GLN A 95 -5.85 -13.28 17.03
N LYS A 96 -5.90 -12.01 17.37
CA LYS A 96 -6.79 -11.43 18.40
C LYS A 96 -7.55 -10.25 17.79
N PRO A 97 -8.76 -10.45 17.27
CA PRO A 97 -9.51 -9.39 16.63
C PRO A 97 -9.92 -8.28 17.61
N SER A 98 -9.72 -7.03 17.22
CA SER A 98 -10.21 -5.84 17.94
C SER A 98 -11.64 -5.45 17.57
N GLY A 99 -12.15 -6.04 16.48
CA GLY A 99 -13.40 -5.64 15.83
C GLY A 99 -13.23 -4.51 14.80
N ALA A 100 -12.07 -3.89 14.70
CA ALA A 100 -11.78 -2.90 13.67
C ALA A 100 -11.38 -3.58 12.33
N ALA A 101 -11.68 -2.92 11.21
CA ALA A 101 -11.29 -3.37 9.88
C ALA A 101 -10.74 -2.24 9.02
N VAL A 102 -9.87 -2.58 8.07
CA VAL A 102 -9.29 -1.64 7.10
C VAL A 102 -9.29 -2.25 5.70
N LEU A 103 -9.89 -1.54 4.74
CA LEU A 103 -9.73 -1.79 3.32
C LEU A 103 -8.40 -1.21 2.87
N VAL A 104 -7.54 -2.01 2.26
CA VAL A 104 -6.19 -1.61 1.83
C VAL A 104 -6.10 -1.60 0.31
N ALA A 105 -5.67 -0.47 -0.27
CA ALA A 105 -5.47 -0.29 -1.70
C ALA A 105 -4.01 0.08 -2.02
N GLY A 106 -3.32 -0.79 -2.76
CA GLY A 106 -1.97 -0.52 -3.27
C GLY A 106 -1.94 0.54 -4.36
N GLY A 107 -0.81 1.20 -4.53
CA GLY A 107 -0.56 2.17 -5.60
C GLY A 107 -0.18 1.51 -6.93
N GLY A 108 0.34 2.31 -7.86
CA GLY A 108 0.77 1.87 -9.18
C GLY A 108 0.21 2.71 -10.33
N GLY A 109 -0.25 3.94 -10.04
CA GLY A 109 -0.70 4.92 -11.03
C GLY A 109 -1.96 4.51 -11.80
N TYR A 110 -2.78 3.65 -11.25
CA TYR A 110 -3.94 3.00 -11.91
C TYR A 110 -3.58 2.20 -13.19
N ARG A 111 -2.31 1.81 -13.32
CA ARG A 111 -1.81 0.94 -14.41
C ARG A 111 -1.47 -0.46 -13.91
N ARG A 112 -1.30 -0.60 -12.62
CA ARG A 112 -1.07 -1.83 -11.86
C ARG A 112 -1.39 -1.57 -10.39
N ILE A 113 -1.39 -2.62 -9.59
CA ILE A 113 -1.61 -2.54 -8.13
C ILE A 113 -0.40 -3.14 -7.43
N GLY A 114 0.30 -2.36 -6.61
CA GLY A 114 1.46 -2.77 -5.82
C GLY A 114 1.06 -3.64 -4.63
N LEU A 115 0.82 -4.92 -4.85
CA LEU A 115 0.41 -5.83 -3.78
C LEU A 115 1.56 -6.13 -2.83
N VAL A 116 2.68 -6.65 -3.35
CA VAL A 116 3.80 -7.13 -2.55
C VAL A 116 4.56 -5.99 -1.85
N LYS A 117 4.66 -4.84 -2.49
CA LYS A 117 5.40 -3.69 -1.95
C LYS A 117 4.62 -2.86 -0.94
N GLU A 118 3.30 -2.80 -1.06
CA GLU A 118 2.46 -1.85 -0.32
C GLU A 118 1.31 -2.55 0.41
N ALA A 119 0.40 -3.20 -0.33
CA ALA A 119 -0.84 -3.67 0.25
C ALA A 119 -0.66 -4.85 1.22
N TYR A 120 0.10 -5.87 0.86
CA TYR A 120 0.33 -7.03 1.74
C TYR A 120 1.14 -6.69 3.00
N PRO A 121 2.26 -5.94 2.93
CA PRO A 121 2.96 -5.51 4.15
C PRO A 121 2.07 -4.71 5.10
N ALA A 122 1.22 -3.82 4.56
CA ALA A 122 0.26 -3.07 5.36
C ALA A 122 -0.81 -3.98 5.98
N ALA A 123 -1.33 -4.97 5.22
CA ALA A 123 -2.30 -5.91 5.73
C ALA A 123 -1.74 -6.80 6.85
N TYR A 124 -0.51 -7.30 6.71
CA TYR A 124 0.18 -8.05 7.78
C TYR A 124 0.43 -7.18 9.01
N LEU A 125 0.83 -5.93 8.83
CA LEU A 125 1.00 -4.97 9.92
C LEU A 125 -0.31 -4.76 10.68
N LEU A 126 -1.41 -4.49 9.98
CA LEU A 126 -2.74 -4.29 10.56
C LEU A 126 -3.19 -5.55 11.32
N ALA A 127 -3.06 -6.72 10.72
CA ALA A 127 -3.41 -7.99 11.36
C ALA A 127 -2.58 -8.23 12.63
N SER A 128 -1.29 -7.90 12.63
CA SER A 128 -0.45 -7.99 13.83
C SER A 128 -0.91 -7.09 14.98
N GLN A 129 -1.64 -6.03 14.66
CA GLN A 129 -2.22 -5.07 15.61
C GLN A 129 -3.67 -5.37 16.01
N GLY A 130 -4.23 -6.50 15.57
CA GLY A 130 -5.60 -6.89 15.89
C GLY A 130 -6.67 -6.34 14.93
N ILE A 131 -6.26 -5.73 13.82
CA ILE A 131 -7.17 -5.15 12.81
C ILE A 131 -7.33 -6.14 11.66
N THR A 132 -8.56 -6.48 11.30
CA THR A 132 -8.81 -7.27 10.09
C THR A 132 -8.53 -6.42 8.86
N ALA A 133 -7.63 -6.87 7.98
CA ALA A 133 -7.33 -6.15 6.75
C ALA A 133 -7.94 -6.86 5.53
N PHE A 134 -8.45 -6.05 4.62
CA PHE A 134 -9.03 -6.49 3.35
C PHE A 134 -8.25 -5.84 2.22
N VAL A 135 -7.42 -6.62 1.53
CA VAL A 135 -6.65 -6.12 0.38
C VAL A 135 -7.52 -6.14 -0.86
N LEU A 136 -7.69 -4.98 -1.47
CA LEU A 136 -8.49 -4.80 -2.67
C LEU A 136 -7.62 -4.93 -3.93
N THR A 137 -7.93 -5.92 -4.74
CA THR A 137 -7.55 -5.94 -6.15
C THR A 137 -8.67 -5.29 -6.94
N TYR A 138 -8.48 -4.06 -7.38
CA TYR A 138 -9.48 -3.22 -8.02
C TYR A 138 -9.23 -3.08 -9.51
N ARG A 139 -10.28 -2.81 -10.28
CA ARG A 139 -10.19 -2.57 -11.73
C ARG A 139 -9.40 -1.31 -12.02
N LEU A 140 -8.57 -1.38 -13.06
CA LEU A 140 -7.65 -0.31 -13.42
C LEU A 140 -8.24 0.54 -14.55
N PRO A 141 -8.44 1.85 -14.36
CA PRO A 141 -8.97 2.75 -15.39
C PRO A 141 -8.21 2.72 -16.71
N SER A 142 -6.91 2.39 -16.69
CA SER A 142 -6.09 2.26 -17.91
C SER A 142 -6.41 1.01 -18.76
N GLU A 143 -7.30 0.13 -18.32
CA GLU A 143 -7.58 -1.17 -18.96
C GLU A 143 -8.85 -1.15 -19.83
N ASN A 144 -9.15 -0.03 -20.46
CA ASN A 144 -10.22 0.14 -21.46
C ASN A 144 -11.63 -0.22 -20.96
N TRP A 145 -11.95 0.09 -19.73
CA TRP A 145 -13.32 0.01 -19.22
C TRP A 145 -14.20 1.09 -19.84
N ALA A 146 -15.44 0.76 -20.19
CA ALA A 146 -16.38 1.71 -20.78
C ALA A 146 -16.72 2.86 -19.81
N ASP A 147 -16.85 2.55 -18.49
CA ASP A 147 -17.04 3.55 -17.44
C ASP A 147 -15.75 4.31 -17.08
N GLY A 148 -14.62 3.98 -17.71
CA GLY A 148 -13.35 4.71 -17.59
C GLY A 148 -12.89 4.88 -16.13
N PRO A 149 -12.73 6.15 -15.67
CA PRO A 149 -12.14 6.43 -14.36
C PRO A 149 -13.01 6.00 -13.17
N VAL A 150 -14.31 5.75 -13.38
CA VAL A 150 -15.24 5.43 -12.28
C VAL A 150 -15.07 4.01 -11.76
N VAL A 151 -14.56 3.06 -12.58
CA VAL A 151 -14.51 1.62 -12.23
C VAL A 151 -13.75 1.34 -10.92
N ALA A 152 -12.63 1.99 -10.69
CA ALA A 152 -11.89 1.82 -9.44
C ALA A 152 -12.71 2.32 -8.23
N MET A 153 -13.42 3.44 -8.37
CA MET A 153 -14.29 3.99 -7.33
C MET A 153 -15.51 3.11 -7.07
N GLN A 154 -16.10 2.52 -8.13
CA GLN A 154 -17.16 1.50 -8.02
C GLN A 154 -16.68 0.36 -7.12
N ASP A 155 -15.50 -0.20 -7.40
CA ASP A 155 -14.93 -1.31 -6.62
C ASP A 155 -14.61 -0.89 -5.18
N GLY A 156 -14.06 0.29 -4.95
CA GLY A 156 -13.76 0.81 -3.61
C GLY A 156 -15.02 1.00 -2.75
N GLN A 157 -16.08 1.58 -3.33
CA GLN A 157 -17.37 1.73 -2.64
C GLN A 157 -18.02 0.37 -2.36
N ARG A 158 -18.01 -0.52 -3.35
CA ARG A 158 -18.57 -1.87 -3.22
C ARG A 158 -17.81 -2.69 -2.17
N ALA A 159 -16.48 -2.57 -2.13
CA ALA A 159 -15.64 -3.24 -1.14
C ALA A 159 -16.03 -2.88 0.30
N LEU A 160 -16.25 -1.61 0.60
CA LEU A 160 -16.69 -1.17 1.93
C LEU A 160 -18.07 -1.73 2.30
N ARG A 161 -18.99 -1.78 1.34
CA ARG A 161 -20.31 -2.39 1.53
C ARG A 161 -20.22 -3.89 1.78
N VAL A 162 -19.41 -4.61 1.00
CA VAL A 162 -19.15 -6.06 1.18
C VAL A 162 -18.51 -6.34 2.55
N ILE A 163 -17.56 -5.52 3.00
CA ILE A 163 -16.96 -5.66 4.33
C ILE A 163 -18.03 -5.48 5.41
N ARG A 164 -18.89 -4.46 5.31
CA ARG A 164 -19.99 -4.24 6.26
C ARG A 164 -21.01 -5.37 6.25
N ALA A 165 -21.38 -5.90 5.08
CA ALA A 165 -22.29 -7.04 4.95
C ALA A 165 -21.74 -8.31 5.62
N ASN A 166 -20.41 -8.44 5.71
CA ASN A 166 -19.74 -9.57 6.34
C ASN A 166 -19.25 -9.27 7.78
N ALA A 167 -19.71 -8.17 8.40
CA ALA A 167 -19.22 -7.74 9.70
C ALA A 167 -19.41 -8.83 10.76
N GLU A 168 -20.58 -9.44 10.86
CA GLU A 168 -20.86 -10.54 11.78
C GLU A 168 -19.91 -11.73 11.55
N ARG A 169 -19.75 -12.16 10.29
CA ARG A 169 -18.89 -13.28 9.91
C ARG A 169 -17.44 -13.13 10.39
N PHE A 170 -16.92 -11.90 10.38
CA PHE A 170 -15.53 -11.60 10.76
C PHE A 170 -15.40 -10.97 12.15
N GLY A 171 -16.48 -10.88 12.92
CA GLY A 171 -16.48 -10.26 14.25
C GLY A 171 -16.11 -8.79 14.23
N LEU A 172 -16.57 -8.03 13.23
CA LEU A 172 -16.29 -6.63 13.04
C LEU A 172 -17.37 -5.74 13.66
N ASP A 173 -16.95 -4.57 14.09
CA ASP A 173 -17.84 -3.46 14.39
C ASP A 173 -18.07 -2.64 13.11
N PRO A 174 -19.27 -2.57 12.57
CA PRO A 174 -19.56 -1.87 11.32
C PRO A 174 -19.32 -0.35 11.39
N GLY A 175 -19.16 0.22 12.59
CA GLY A 175 -18.78 1.62 12.83
C GLY A 175 -17.26 1.83 12.97
N ARG A 176 -16.43 0.81 12.77
CA ARG A 176 -14.97 0.87 12.85
C ARG A 176 -14.28 0.28 11.62
N ILE A 177 -14.77 0.65 10.43
CA ILE A 177 -14.26 0.22 9.14
C ILE A 177 -13.63 1.41 8.41
N GLY A 178 -12.30 1.39 8.29
CA GLY A 178 -11.55 2.44 7.59
C GLY A 178 -10.99 2.01 6.26
N VAL A 179 -10.28 2.95 5.64
CA VAL A 179 -9.51 2.70 4.41
C VAL A 179 -8.04 3.09 4.60
N MET A 180 -7.15 2.39 3.91
CA MET A 180 -5.73 2.75 3.81
C MET A 180 -5.29 2.62 2.36
N GLY A 181 -4.65 3.66 1.83
CA GLY A 181 -4.21 3.61 0.44
C GLY A 181 -2.85 4.26 0.23
N PHE A 182 -2.13 3.76 -0.77
CA PHE A 182 -0.78 4.16 -1.13
C PHE A 182 -0.78 4.81 -2.52
N SER A 183 -0.15 5.97 -2.72
CA SER A 183 -0.02 6.61 -4.01
C SER A 183 -1.36 6.75 -4.76
N ALA A 184 -1.53 6.10 -5.91
CA ALA A 184 -2.81 6.01 -6.62
C ALA A 184 -3.91 5.29 -5.81
N GLY A 185 -3.56 4.28 -5.00
CA GLY A 185 -4.47 3.67 -4.04
C GLY A 185 -4.86 4.65 -2.92
N GLY A 186 -3.95 5.55 -2.54
CA GLY A 186 -4.24 6.67 -1.65
C GLY A 186 -5.24 7.65 -2.26
N HIS A 187 -5.11 7.93 -3.55
CA HIS A 187 -6.12 8.70 -4.29
C HIS A 187 -7.48 7.98 -4.27
N LEU A 188 -7.51 6.69 -4.60
CA LEU A 188 -8.74 5.88 -4.57
C LEU A 188 -9.43 5.94 -3.20
N CYS A 189 -8.68 5.63 -2.13
CA CYS A 189 -9.21 5.65 -0.76
C CYS A 189 -9.69 7.05 -0.35
N GLY A 190 -8.96 8.09 -0.73
CA GLY A 190 -9.35 9.48 -0.49
C GLY A 190 -10.62 9.86 -1.24
N MET A 191 -10.74 9.49 -2.52
CA MET A 191 -11.93 9.75 -3.32
C MET A 191 -13.17 9.02 -2.78
N VAL A 192 -13.03 7.77 -2.35
CA VAL A 192 -14.11 7.03 -1.71
C VAL A 192 -14.52 7.68 -0.39
N ALA A 193 -13.56 8.16 0.40
CA ALA A 193 -13.81 8.85 1.66
C ALA A 193 -14.52 10.19 1.47
N ALA A 194 -14.03 11.03 0.55
CA ALA A 194 -14.59 12.36 0.30
C ALA A 194 -15.89 12.35 -0.51
N ARG A 195 -16.15 11.28 -1.28
CA ARG A 195 -17.33 11.14 -2.15
C ARG A 195 -18.14 9.89 -1.83
N SER A 196 -18.27 9.55 -0.57
CA SER A 196 -18.96 8.33 -0.11
C SER A 196 -20.44 8.28 -0.51
N THR A 197 -21.09 9.42 -0.70
CA THR A 197 -22.48 9.54 -1.15
C THR A 197 -22.64 9.61 -2.67
N PHE A 198 -21.53 9.73 -3.41
CA PHE A 198 -21.56 9.72 -4.88
C PHE A 198 -21.98 8.33 -5.37
N ARG A 199 -23.00 8.27 -6.21
CA ARG A 199 -23.44 7.01 -6.81
C ARG A 199 -22.55 6.64 -7.98
N ALA A 200 -21.51 5.84 -7.71
CA ALA A 200 -20.57 5.39 -8.73
C ALA A 200 -21.17 4.33 -9.67
N TYR A 201 -22.25 3.66 -9.23
CA TYR A 201 -22.95 2.64 -10.00
C TYR A 201 -24.41 2.50 -9.54
N THR A 202 -25.23 1.83 -10.35
CA THR A 202 -26.60 1.44 -9.98
C THR A 202 -26.54 0.24 -9.02
N PRO A 203 -27.27 0.25 -7.90
CA PRO A 203 -27.33 -0.88 -6.97
C PRO A 203 -27.66 -2.19 -7.67
N VAL A 204 -26.94 -3.27 -7.31
CA VAL A 204 -27.09 -4.61 -7.91
C VAL A 204 -27.71 -5.64 -6.96
N ASP A 205 -27.58 -5.43 -5.65
CA ASP A 205 -28.16 -6.29 -4.61
C ASP A 205 -28.35 -5.54 -3.28
N ALA A 206 -28.86 -6.23 -2.25
CA ALA A 206 -29.10 -5.66 -0.92
C ALA A 206 -27.83 -5.14 -0.20
N VAL A 207 -26.64 -5.60 -0.59
CA VAL A 207 -25.39 -5.10 -0.01
C VAL A 207 -25.18 -3.62 -0.35
N ASP A 208 -25.76 -3.14 -1.45
CA ASP A 208 -25.64 -1.75 -1.89
C ASP A 208 -26.51 -0.76 -1.11
N GLU A 209 -27.40 -1.25 -0.25
CA GLU A 209 -28.13 -0.43 0.73
C GLU A 209 -27.24 0.00 1.89
N LEU A 210 -26.12 -0.70 2.13
CA LEU A 210 -25.17 -0.37 3.17
C LEU A 210 -24.32 0.85 2.78
N SER A 211 -23.82 1.55 3.80
CA SER A 211 -22.96 2.72 3.60
C SER A 211 -21.61 2.36 2.96
N ALA A 212 -21.20 3.12 1.95
CA ALA A 212 -19.84 3.09 1.40
C ALA A 212 -18.89 4.07 2.10
N ARG A 213 -19.34 4.81 3.14
CA ARG A 213 -18.51 5.77 3.87
C ARG A 213 -17.56 5.03 4.82
N PRO A 214 -16.25 5.21 4.70
CA PRO A 214 -15.31 4.72 5.71
C PRO A 214 -15.41 5.57 6.98
N ASP A 215 -15.11 4.99 8.14
CA ASP A 215 -15.16 5.70 9.42
C ASP A 215 -13.87 6.50 9.69
N PHE A 216 -12.78 6.14 9.02
CA PHE A 216 -11.49 6.83 9.02
C PHE A 216 -10.72 6.50 7.74
N ALA A 217 -9.73 7.34 7.38
CA ALA A 217 -8.92 7.13 6.17
C ALA A 217 -7.44 7.38 6.45
N ALA A 218 -6.56 6.49 5.98
CA ALA A 218 -5.11 6.66 5.98
C ALA A 218 -4.60 6.77 4.55
N LEU A 219 -3.95 7.88 4.23
CA LEU A 219 -3.48 8.20 2.89
C LEU A 219 -1.96 8.38 2.91
N ILE A 220 -1.26 7.44 2.29
CA ILE A 220 0.20 7.36 2.34
C ILE A 220 0.75 7.82 0.98
N TYR A 221 1.49 8.93 0.98
CA TYR A 221 1.99 9.62 -0.22
C TYR A 221 0.97 9.67 -1.37
N PRO A 222 -0.27 10.12 -1.09
CA PRO A 222 -1.35 10.02 -2.06
C PRO A 222 -1.17 10.98 -3.23
N VAL A 223 -1.65 10.60 -4.41
CA VAL A 223 -1.99 11.59 -5.44
C VAL A 223 -3.27 12.31 -4.99
N VAL A 224 -3.27 13.63 -5.05
CA VAL A 224 -4.38 14.46 -4.55
C VAL A 224 -4.98 15.32 -5.66
N SER A 225 -4.14 16.08 -6.36
CA SER A 225 -4.56 16.96 -7.44
C SER A 225 -4.15 16.42 -8.80
N LEU A 226 -5.06 16.46 -9.76
CA LEU A 226 -4.80 16.19 -11.17
C LEU A 226 -4.71 17.48 -11.99
N GLN A 227 -4.74 18.62 -11.33
CA GLN A 227 -4.66 19.96 -11.94
C GLN A 227 -3.19 20.44 -12.00
N PRO A 228 -2.83 21.34 -12.95
CA PRO A 228 -1.52 21.98 -12.95
C PRO A 228 -1.22 22.68 -11.62
N PRO A 229 0.01 22.67 -11.15
CA PRO A 229 1.21 22.08 -11.73
C PRO A 229 1.40 20.58 -11.36
N PHE A 230 0.41 19.88 -10.84
CA PHE A 230 0.49 18.50 -10.30
C PHE A 230 0.01 17.43 -11.29
N ASP A 231 -0.26 17.80 -12.52
CA ASP A 231 -0.88 16.96 -13.55
C ASP A 231 0.10 16.06 -14.33
N THR A 232 1.30 15.85 -13.81
CA THR A 232 2.35 15.06 -14.47
C THR A 232 2.34 13.58 -14.13
N THR A 233 1.47 13.15 -13.19
CA THR A 233 1.45 11.77 -12.66
C THR A 233 0.84 10.76 -13.64
N ASN A 234 1.26 9.48 -13.54
CA ASN A 234 0.58 8.40 -14.23
C ASN A 234 -0.89 8.25 -13.81
N THR A 235 -1.20 8.52 -12.54
CA THR A 235 -2.58 8.55 -12.01
C THR A 235 -3.46 9.47 -12.83
N ARG A 236 -3.01 10.70 -13.12
CA ARG A 236 -3.74 11.65 -13.96
C ARG A 236 -3.95 11.08 -15.37
N ARG A 237 -2.89 10.55 -16.00
CA ARG A 237 -2.99 9.98 -17.35
C ARG A 237 -3.96 8.82 -17.42
N SER A 238 -3.92 7.93 -16.44
CA SER A 238 -4.80 6.75 -16.39
C SER A 238 -6.26 7.10 -16.16
N LEU A 239 -6.54 8.14 -15.36
CA LEU A 239 -7.90 8.55 -15.04
C LEU A 239 -8.55 9.41 -16.10
N VAL A 240 -7.83 10.40 -16.62
CA VAL A 240 -8.42 11.45 -17.46
C VAL A 240 -7.73 11.63 -18.81
N GLY A 241 -6.79 10.75 -19.16
CA GLY A 241 -6.10 10.76 -20.46
C GLY A 241 -4.96 11.77 -20.56
N GLU A 242 -4.37 11.91 -21.75
CA GLU A 242 -3.18 12.76 -21.95
C GLU A 242 -3.51 14.25 -21.99
N THR A 243 -4.62 14.63 -22.59
CA THR A 243 -5.05 16.03 -22.80
C THR A 243 -6.45 16.27 -22.26
N PRO A 244 -6.69 16.09 -20.96
CA PRO A 244 -8.03 16.23 -20.39
C PRO A 244 -8.42 17.69 -20.28
N PRO A 245 -9.71 18.01 -20.40
CA PRO A 245 -10.21 19.35 -20.11
C PRO A 245 -10.11 19.67 -18.61
N PRO A 246 -10.07 20.96 -18.21
CA PRO A 246 -9.89 21.36 -16.82
C PRO A 246 -10.93 20.76 -15.86
N GLU A 247 -12.18 20.67 -16.27
CA GLU A 247 -13.29 20.11 -15.49
C GLU A 247 -13.10 18.63 -15.18
N ALA A 248 -12.55 17.84 -16.11
CA ALA A 248 -12.23 16.42 -15.86
C ALA A 248 -11.11 16.29 -14.84
N ARG A 249 -10.09 17.15 -14.88
CA ARG A 249 -9.04 17.19 -13.86
C ARG A 249 -9.61 17.56 -12.49
N ALA A 250 -10.47 18.57 -12.43
CA ALA A 250 -11.10 19.00 -11.18
C ALA A 250 -11.99 17.90 -10.59
N ALA A 251 -12.81 17.22 -11.42
CA ALA A 251 -13.71 16.15 -11.01
C ALA A 251 -12.99 14.94 -10.36
N TRP A 252 -11.72 14.72 -10.68
CA TRP A 252 -10.89 13.65 -10.11
C TRP A 252 -9.75 14.18 -9.22
N SER A 253 -9.79 15.43 -8.81
CA SER A 253 -8.87 16.00 -7.81
C SER A 253 -9.47 15.88 -6.42
N LEU A 254 -8.87 15.05 -5.56
CA LEU A 254 -9.40 14.70 -4.24
C LEU A 254 -9.76 15.94 -3.38
N HIS A 255 -8.87 16.93 -3.33
CA HIS A 255 -9.02 18.10 -2.47
C HIS A 255 -10.26 18.95 -2.80
N THR A 256 -10.81 18.86 -4.03
CA THR A 256 -12.01 19.60 -4.43
C THR A 256 -13.31 18.98 -3.91
N HIS A 257 -13.23 17.76 -3.34
CA HIS A 257 -14.37 17.01 -2.84
C HIS A 257 -14.39 16.87 -1.31
N VAL A 258 -13.39 17.40 -0.62
CA VAL A 258 -13.36 17.35 0.85
C VAL A 258 -14.47 18.25 1.40
N GLY A 259 -15.39 17.65 2.13
CA GLY A 259 -16.53 18.30 2.76
C GLY A 259 -16.73 17.79 4.20
N PRO A 260 -17.72 18.32 4.92
CA PRO A 260 -17.95 18.02 6.36
C PRO A 260 -18.26 16.53 6.63
N ASP A 261 -18.74 15.78 5.62
CA ASP A 261 -19.02 14.35 5.73
C ASP A 261 -17.77 13.48 5.51
N CYS A 262 -16.64 14.07 5.13
CA CYS A 262 -15.38 13.35 5.01
C CYS A 262 -14.93 12.86 6.40
N PRO A 263 -14.50 11.59 6.53
CA PRO A 263 -14.01 11.07 7.81
C PRO A 263 -12.67 11.71 8.19
N SER A 264 -12.24 11.49 9.43
CA SER A 264 -10.90 11.88 9.89
C SER A 264 -9.82 11.24 9.00
N ILE A 265 -8.79 12.01 8.65
CA ILE A 265 -7.71 11.60 7.75
C ILE A 265 -6.37 11.54 8.49
N PHE A 266 -5.66 10.42 8.32
CA PHE A 266 -4.24 10.29 8.62
C PHE A 266 -3.45 10.41 7.32
N LEU A 267 -2.55 11.36 7.23
CA LEU A 267 -1.84 11.71 6.01
C LEU A 267 -0.33 11.58 6.22
N VAL A 268 0.37 10.91 5.31
CA VAL A 268 1.84 10.73 5.37
C VAL A 268 2.48 11.12 4.06
N GLN A 269 3.59 11.88 4.12
CA GLN A 269 4.35 12.30 2.95
C GLN A 269 5.84 12.43 3.26
N ALA A 270 6.70 12.07 2.30
CA ALA A 270 8.13 12.40 2.33
C ALA A 270 8.37 13.66 1.50
N ASP A 271 9.20 14.57 2.02
CA ASP A 271 9.49 15.87 1.35
C ASP A 271 10.38 15.71 0.11
N ASP A 272 11.12 14.62 0.01
CA ASP A 272 11.99 14.28 -1.12
C ASP A 272 11.31 13.41 -2.19
N ASP A 273 9.97 13.26 -2.14
CA ASP A 273 9.19 12.51 -3.13
C ASP A 273 9.26 13.20 -4.50
N ARG A 274 9.85 12.50 -5.48
CA ARG A 274 10.01 12.98 -6.86
C ARG A 274 8.94 12.49 -7.83
N VAL A 275 8.03 11.63 -7.38
CA VAL A 275 6.94 11.07 -8.19
C VAL A 275 5.64 11.82 -7.94
N VAL A 276 5.31 12.00 -6.67
CA VAL A 276 4.15 12.81 -6.25
C VAL A 276 4.68 14.02 -5.48
N ASN A 277 4.53 15.19 -6.07
CA ASN A 277 4.99 16.42 -5.45
C ASN A 277 4.41 16.57 -4.03
N PRO A 278 5.23 16.73 -2.97
CA PRO A 278 4.75 16.81 -1.59
C PRO A 278 3.75 17.93 -1.30
N GLN A 279 3.69 18.95 -2.15
CA GLN A 279 2.67 20.01 -2.07
C GLN A 279 1.25 19.46 -2.23
N GLN A 280 1.05 18.33 -2.90
CA GLN A 280 -0.26 17.70 -3.04
C GLN A 280 -0.85 17.32 -1.68
N SER A 281 -0.02 16.76 -0.79
CA SER A 281 -0.46 16.45 0.58
C SER A 281 -0.77 17.71 1.40
N ARG A 282 -0.05 18.82 1.18
CA ARG A 282 -0.36 20.11 1.83
C ARG A 282 -1.71 20.64 1.38
N ILE A 283 -2.01 20.59 0.07
CA ILE A 283 -3.31 21.01 -0.45
C ILE A 283 -4.45 20.21 0.18
N LEU A 284 -4.25 18.90 0.40
CA LEU A 284 -5.25 18.08 1.07
C LEU A 284 -5.40 18.47 2.55
N ASP A 285 -4.31 18.70 3.27
CA ASP A 285 -4.35 19.18 4.66
C ASP A 285 -5.12 20.51 4.77
N GLU A 286 -4.82 21.46 3.87
CA GLU A 286 -5.51 22.75 3.81
C GLU A 286 -7.01 22.59 3.51
N ALA A 287 -7.37 21.72 2.55
CA ALA A 287 -8.78 21.44 2.23
C ALA A 287 -9.52 20.81 3.42
N CYS A 288 -8.88 19.85 4.13
CA CYS A 288 -9.46 19.26 5.33
C CYS A 288 -9.70 20.28 6.43
N ARG A 289 -8.72 21.13 6.72
CA ARG A 289 -8.84 22.19 7.72
C ARG A 289 -9.93 23.21 7.35
N GLY A 290 -9.99 23.60 6.09
CA GLY A 290 -11.03 24.49 5.56
C GLY A 290 -12.43 23.91 5.71
N ALA A 291 -12.59 22.62 5.51
CA ALA A 291 -13.85 21.88 5.69
C ALA A 291 -14.12 21.45 7.14
N LYS A 292 -13.24 21.77 8.09
CA LYS A 292 -13.28 21.32 9.50
C LYS A 292 -13.23 19.80 9.68
N VAL A 293 -12.59 19.11 8.75
CA VAL A 293 -12.30 17.68 8.83
C VAL A 293 -11.01 17.49 9.65
N MET A 294 -11.03 16.58 10.63
CA MET A 294 -9.82 16.24 11.37
C MET A 294 -8.78 15.61 10.44
N VAL A 295 -7.58 16.20 10.44
CA VAL A 295 -6.44 15.66 9.69
C VAL A 295 -5.21 15.63 10.57
N GLU A 296 -4.54 14.47 10.63
CA GLU A 296 -3.23 14.32 11.26
C GLU A 296 -2.19 14.08 10.16
N TYR A 297 -1.36 15.11 9.89
CA TYR A 297 -0.42 15.12 8.79
C TYR A 297 1.01 14.95 9.27
N HIS A 298 1.65 13.85 8.86
CA HIS A 298 3.05 13.52 9.15
C HIS A 298 3.93 13.72 7.93
N ARG A 299 4.97 14.54 8.10
CA ARG A 299 5.98 14.82 7.08
C ARG A 299 7.32 14.27 7.51
N PHE A 300 8.00 13.62 6.58
CA PHE A 300 9.34 13.09 6.74
C PHE A 300 10.28 13.76 5.73
N ALA A 301 11.45 14.21 6.18
CA ALA A 301 12.38 14.89 5.29
C ALA A 301 12.87 13.97 4.15
N VAL A 302 13.05 12.67 4.44
CA VAL A 302 13.57 11.68 3.51
C VAL A 302 12.70 10.42 3.56
N GLY A 303 12.44 9.85 2.38
CA GLY A 303 11.67 8.61 2.20
C GLY A 303 11.40 8.31 0.72
N GLY A 304 11.46 9.32 -0.12
CA GLY A 304 11.12 9.21 -1.54
C GLY A 304 9.66 8.87 -1.77
N HIS A 305 9.37 8.19 -2.89
CA HIS A 305 8.05 7.66 -3.22
C HIS A 305 8.02 6.14 -3.10
N GLY A 306 6.90 5.57 -2.64
CA GLY A 306 6.72 4.11 -2.60
C GLY A 306 7.49 3.44 -1.46
N PHE A 307 7.68 4.13 -0.33
CA PHE A 307 8.34 3.56 0.86
C PHE A 307 7.48 2.49 1.58
N GLY A 308 6.21 2.29 1.21
CA GLY A 308 5.33 1.31 1.84
C GLY A 308 5.23 1.50 3.35
N ILE A 309 5.49 0.45 4.12
CA ILE A 309 5.56 0.53 5.59
C ILE A 309 6.91 1.08 6.11
N GLY A 310 7.85 1.39 5.21
CA GLY A 310 9.20 1.86 5.52
C GLY A 310 10.18 0.71 5.83
N SER A 311 11.47 0.97 5.66
CA SER A 311 12.54 0.09 6.16
C SER A 311 12.92 0.51 7.58
N ALA A 312 13.38 -0.42 8.40
CA ALA A 312 13.67 -0.20 9.83
C ALA A 312 14.68 0.96 10.08
N GLU A 313 15.51 1.28 9.10
CA GLU A 313 16.57 2.30 9.18
C GLU A 313 16.11 3.68 8.70
N ALA A 314 14.92 3.78 8.09
CA ALA A 314 14.39 5.03 7.55
C ALA A 314 13.41 5.69 8.52
N SER A 315 13.48 7.02 8.64
CA SER A 315 12.55 7.79 9.50
C SER A 315 11.09 7.58 9.16
N VAL A 316 10.77 7.35 7.88
CA VAL A 316 9.42 7.01 7.41
C VAL A 316 8.86 5.74 8.07
N ALA A 317 9.70 4.81 8.56
CA ALA A 317 9.25 3.62 9.28
C ALA A 317 8.55 3.94 10.63
N LEU A 318 8.52 5.19 11.06
CA LEU A 318 7.78 5.63 12.24
C LEU A 318 6.27 5.76 11.97
N TRP A 319 5.85 5.98 10.71
CA TRP A 319 4.43 6.25 10.43
C TRP A 319 3.46 5.14 10.89
N PRO A 320 3.80 3.83 10.82
CA PRO A 320 2.89 2.80 11.31
C PRO A 320 2.61 2.90 12.80
N ARG A 321 3.61 3.30 13.59
CA ARG A 321 3.43 3.55 15.03
C ARG A 321 2.57 4.78 15.27
N LEU A 322 2.78 5.85 14.54
CA LEU A 322 1.98 7.08 14.62
C LEU A 322 0.52 6.80 14.23
N TYR A 323 0.30 6.02 13.17
CA TYR A 323 -1.02 5.59 12.76
C TYR A 323 -1.77 4.81 13.86
N ARG A 324 -1.08 3.88 14.53
CA ARG A 324 -1.66 3.15 15.65
C ARG A 324 -2.08 4.08 16.79
N LEU A 325 -1.25 5.06 17.16
CA LEU A 325 -1.57 6.05 18.20
C LEU A 325 -2.77 6.90 17.78
N TRP A 326 -2.82 7.30 16.53
CA TRP A 326 -3.97 8.03 15.98
C TRP A 326 -5.26 7.20 16.02
N LEU A 327 -5.23 5.92 15.65
CA LEU A 327 -6.38 5.03 15.78
C LEU A 327 -6.87 4.89 17.24
N THR A 328 -5.93 4.89 18.19
CA THR A 328 -6.27 4.87 19.60
C THR A 328 -6.96 6.17 20.03
N SER A 329 -6.50 7.33 19.55
CA SER A 329 -7.12 8.63 19.83
C SER A 329 -8.54 8.75 19.27
N LEU A 330 -8.83 8.04 18.17
CA LEU A 330 -10.17 7.95 17.59
C LEU A 330 -11.05 6.87 18.25
N SER A 331 -10.57 6.18 19.28
CA SER A 331 -11.26 5.03 19.91
C SER A 331 -11.56 3.86 18.95
N VAL A 332 -10.86 3.80 17.82
CA VAL A 332 -10.94 2.67 16.87
C VAL A 332 -10.24 1.44 17.45
N MET A 333 -9.14 1.65 18.16
CA MET A 333 -8.43 0.62 18.93
C MET A 333 -8.63 0.85 20.43
N ARG A 334 -8.88 -0.24 21.14
CA ARG A 334 -9.00 -0.25 22.61
C ARG A 334 -7.76 -0.86 23.22
#